data_1f11f212644cef7c095450320f7fd707
#
_entry.id   1f11f212644cef7c095450320f7fd707
#
_cell.length_a   1.000
_cell.length_b   1.000
_cell.length_c   1.000
_cell.angle_alpha   90.00
_cell.angle_beta   90.00
_cell.angle_gamma   90.00
#
_symmetry.space_group_name_H-M   'P 1'
#
loop_
_entity.id
_entity.type
_entity.pdbx_description
1 polymer ?
#
loop_
_entity_poly.entity_id
_entity_poly.type
_entity_poly.pdbx_seq_one_letter_code
_entity_poly.pdbx_strand_id
1 'polypeptide(L)'
;VNQTYRNWELCCVDAGQDTAVGQHVQARAKADPRIRYQKLTENEGIAGNTNHGFELATGDYIALLDHDDILHPCALWYTAQAIVEQGADFVYTDEATFEGKVENVVLYHFKPDFMLDNLRSNNYICHLTTFSKVLMEQAGGGERAEYNGSQDYDLFLRLTEKAQKIAHIPHALYYWRSSPNSTASDISAKTYCIDAGIAALKAH
;
A
#
# COMPACT_ATOMS: atom_id res chain seq x y z
N VAL A 1 0.01 10.84 -10.87
CA VAL A 1 -0.44 12.21 -11.16
C VAL A 1 -1.72 12.26 -11.99
N ASN A 2 -2.01 11.28 -12.82
CA ASN A 2 -3.17 11.26 -13.75
C ASN A 2 -4.45 10.72 -13.12
N GLN A 3 -4.63 10.86 -11.81
CA GLN A 3 -5.85 10.44 -11.14
C GLN A 3 -7.02 11.38 -11.46
N THR A 4 -8.20 10.81 -11.72
CA THR A 4 -9.43 11.57 -11.97
C THR A 4 -9.96 12.28 -10.74
N TYR A 5 -9.78 11.68 -9.55
CA TYR A 5 -9.96 12.34 -8.26
C TYR A 5 -8.78 13.28 -8.00
N ARG A 6 -9.03 14.51 -7.59
CA ARG A 6 -7.98 15.54 -7.52
C ARG A 6 -7.48 15.85 -6.11
N ASN A 7 -8.25 15.51 -5.07
CA ASN A 7 -7.91 15.79 -3.69
C ASN A 7 -7.06 14.65 -3.10
N TRP A 8 -5.78 14.59 -3.51
CA TRP A 8 -4.78 13.63 -3.03
C TRP A 8 -3.43 14.32 -2.85
N GLU A 9 -2.61 13.74 -2.03
CA GLU A 9 -1.19 14.02 -1.94
C GLU A 9 -0.38 12.73 -2.15
N LEU A 10 0.82 12.86 -2.68
CA LEU A 10 1.79 11.77 -2.83
C LEU A 10 2.98 12.03 -1.91
N CYS A 11 3.09 11.24 -0.85
CA CYS A 11 4.17 11.31 0.12
C CYS A 11 5.29 10.36 -0.31
N CYS A 12 6.40 10.91 -0.79
CA CYS A 12 7.58 10.15 -1.20
C CYS A 12 8.64 10.20 -0.12
N VAL A 13 8.97 9.06 0.44
CA VAL A 13 10.08 8.88 1.41
C VAL A 13 11.24 8.19 0.71
N ASP A 14 12.43 8.78 0.79
CA ASP A 14 13.63 8.30 0.10
C ASP A 14 14.75 8.01 1.12
N ALA A 15 14.99 6.72 1.37
CA ALA A 15 16.10 6.22 2.17
C ALA A 15 17.28 5.73 1.32
N GLY A 16 17.20 5.87 -0.03
CA GLY A 16 18.24 5.43 -0.96
C GLY A 16 19.49 6.31 -0.93
N GLN A 17 20.57 5.78 -1.46
CA GLN A 17 21.86 6.51 -1.59
C GLN A 17 21.94 7.28 -2.92
N ASP A 18 21.10 6.94 -3.91
CA ASP A 18 21.09 7.56 -5.22
C ASP A 18 20.41 8.93 -5.18
N THR A 19 21.18 9.98 -5.47
CA THR A 19 20.68 11.35 -5.52
C THR A 19 19.78 11.64 -6.72
N ALA A 20 19.83 10.83 -7.79
CA ALA A 20 19.03 11.04 -8.99
C ALA A 20 17.53 10.87 -8.72
N VAL A 21 17.15 9.90 -7.87
CA VAL A 21 15.77 9.69 -7.45
C VAL A 21 15.24 10.93 -6.72
N GLY A 22 15.98 11.42 -5.72
CA GLY A 22 15.63 12.61 -4.96
C GLY A 22 15.48 13.85 -5.85
N GLN A 23 16.42 14.08 -6.78
CA GLN A 23 16.37 15.20 -7.72
C GLN A 23 15.13 15.12 -8.62
N HIS A 24 14.78 13.92 -9.11
CA HIS A 24 13.62 13.72 -9.94
C HIS A 24 12.32 14.03 -9.18
N VAL A 25 12.16 13.48 -7.97
CA VAL A 25 10.94 13.69 -7.16
C VAL A 25 10.82 15.16 -6.75
N GLN A 26 11.92 15.81 -6.33
CA GLN A 26 11.92 17.24 -5.99
C GLN A 26 11.55 18.13 -7.20
N ALA A 27 12.02 17.78 -8.39
CA ALA A 27 11.64 18.53 -9.60
C ALA A 27 10.13 18.40 -9.88
N ARG A 28 9.54 17.23 -9.64
CA ARG A 28 8.09 17.01 -9.75
C ARG A 28 7.32 17.75 -8.66
N ALA A 29 7.78 17.73 -7.42
CA ALA A 29 7.17 18.44 -6.30
C ALA A 29 7.13 19.97 -6.52
N LYS A 30 8.13 20.55 -7.20
CA LYS A 30 8.11 21.96 -7.59
C LYS A 30 7.00 22.28 -8.60
N ALA A 31 6.64 21.34 -9.46
CA ALA A 31 5.62 21.51 -10.49
C ALA A 31 4.21 21.14 -10.00
N ASP A 32 4.08 20.25 -9.02
CA ASP A 32 2.82 19.80 -8.45
C ASP A 32 2.90 19.80 -6.92
N PRO A 33 2.25 20.75 -6.24
CA PRO A 33 2.34 20.91 -4.77
C PRO A 33 1.72 19.74 -3.99
N ARG A 34 0.99 18.83 -4.66
CA ARG A 34 0.47 17.61 -4.04
C ARG A 34 1.54 16.55 -3.85
N ILE A 35 2.73 16.69 -4.45
CA ILE A 35 3.86 15.79 -4.28
C ILE A 35 4.72 16.31 -3.13
N ARG A 36 4.85 15.50 -2.09
CA ARG A 36 5.68 15.79 -0.92
C ARG A 36 6.88 14.84 -0.92
N TYR A 37 8.04 15.34 -0.54
CA TYR A 37 9.27 14.56 -0.54
C TYR A 37 10.02 14.73 0.77
N GLN A 38 10.43 13.61 1.34
CA GLN A 38 11.30 13.55 2.51
C GLN A 38 12.49 12.65 2.22
N LYS A 39 13.70 13.20 2.40
CA LYS A 39 14.94 12.41 2.40
C LYS A 39 15.22 11.94 3.81
N LEU A 40 15.43 10.65 4.00
CA LEU A 40 15.90 10.10 5.25
C LEU A 40 17.44 10.09 5.28
N THR A 41 18.00 10.26 6.47
CA THR A 41 19.45 10.16 6.71
C THR A 41 19.91 8.72 6.78
N GLU A 42 19.04 7.82 7.23
CA GLU A 42 19.30 6.39 7.39
C GLU A 42 18.13 5.58 6.81
N ASN A 43 18.42 4.35 6.43
CA ASN A 43 17.41 3.39 5.98
C ASN A 43 16.95 2.57 7.20
N GLU A 44 15.71 2.81 7.64
CA GLU A 44 15.10 2.17 8.80
C GLU A 44 14.36 0.86 8.45
N GLY A 45 14.57 0.34 7.24
CA GLY A 45 13.82 -0.81 6.73
C GLY A 45 12.45 -0.42 6.17
N ILE A 46 11.71 -1.41 5.66
CA ILE A 46 10.44 -1.16 4.97
C ILE A 46 9.46 -0.47 5.92
N ALA A 47 9.17 -1.06 7.07
CA ALA A 47 8.20 -0.53 8.03
C ALA A 47 8.59 0.89 8.53
N GLY A 48 9.87 1.11 8.90
CA GLY A 48 10.34 2.42 9.37
C GLY A 48 10.18 3.48 8.29
N ASN A 49 10.63 3.19 7.07
CA ASN A 49 10.53 4.13 5.96
C ASN A 49 9.05 4.42 5.60
N THR A 50 8.16 3.42 5.62
CA THR A 50 6.73 3.60 5.38
C THR A 50 6.08 4.47 6.45
N ASN A 51 6.44 4.29 7.73
CA ASN A 51 5.92 5.10 8.83
C ASN A 51 6.27 6.58 8.68
N HIS A 52 7.46 6.93 8.18
CA HIS A 52 7.78 8.32 7.82
C HIS A 52 6.83 8.86 6.73
N GLY A 53 6.37 8.00 5.81
CA GLY A 53 5.33 8.35 4.84
C GLY A 53 3.98 8.65 5.50
N PHE A 54 3.60 7.85 6.50
CA PHE A 54 2.38 8.07 7.28
C PHE A 54 2.44 9.38 8.08
N GLU A 55 3.58 9.70 8.69
CA GLU A 55 3.80 10.96 9.40
C GLU A 55 3.78 12.18 8.46
N LEU A 56 4.33 12.01 7.26
CA LEU A 56 4.33 13.07 6.24
C LEU A 56 2.91 13.36 5.71
N ALA A 57 2.03 12.37 5.65
CA ALA A 57 0.68 12.48 5.12
C ALA A 57 -0.20 13.40 5.98
N THR A 58 -0.96 14.30 5.34
CA THR A 58 -1.89 15.22 5.99
C THR A 58 -3.35 14.90 5.72
N GLY A 59 -3.64 14.03 4.75
CA GLY A 59 -5.00 13.57 4.43
C GLY A 59 -5.61 12.72 5.54
N ASP A 60 -6.94 12.59 5.52
CA ASP A 60 -7.71 11.77 6.47
C ASP A 60 -7.56 10.27 6.19
N TYR A 61 -7.21 9.90 4.97
CA TYR A 61 -7.02 8.52 4.51
C TYR A 61 -5.63 8.34 3.92
N ILE A 62 -5.09 7.14 4.10
CA ILE A 62 -3.80 6.70 3.57
C ILE A 62 -4.04 5.57 2.57
N ALA A 63 -3.42 5.66 1.40
CA ALA A 63 -3.35 4.59 0.41
C ALA A 63 -1.89 4.15 0.23
N LEU A 64 -1.64 2.84 0.26
CA LEU A 64 -0.30 2.29 0.06
C LEU A 64 -0.01 2.12 -1.44
N LEU A 65 1.15 2.62 -1.88
CA LEU A 65 1.58 2.52 -3.27
C LEU A 65 3.07 2.20 -3.33
N ASP A 66 3.41 1.07 -3.92
CA ASP A 66 4.79 0.69 -4.15
C ASP A 66 5.42 1.54 -5.26
N HIS A 67 6.71 1.81 -5.13
CA HIS A 67 7.42 2.79 -5.95
C HIS A 67 7.57 2.38 -7.43
N ASP A 68 7.42 1.11 -7.77
CA ASP A 68 7.52 0.55 -9.11
C ASP A 68 6.17 0.19 -9.75
N ASP A 69 5.07 0.43 -9.03
CA ASP A 69 3.72 0.09 -9.45
C ASP A 69 2.94 1.28 -10.04
N ILE A 70 1.77 0.98 -10.58
CA ILE A 70 0.93 1.96 -11.26
C ILE A 70 -0.52 1.87 -10.76
N LEU A 71 -1.14 3.01 -10.48
CA LEU A 71 -2.57 3.09 -10.23
C LEU A 71 -3.35 3.32 -11.51
N HIS A 72 -4.49 2.63 -11.65
CA HIS A 72 -5.49 2.98 -12.66
C HIS A 72 -5.93 4.44 -12.49
N PRO A 73 -6.16 5.22 -13.56
CA PRO A 73 -6.53 6.65 -13.45
C PRO A 73 -7.76 6.92 -12.59
N CYS A 74 -8.67 5.98 -12.44
CA CYS A 74 -9.87 6.11 -11.61
C CYS A 74 -9.72 5.48 -10.20
N ALA A 75 -8.53 4.98 -9.81
CA ALA A 75 -8.36 4.26 -8.55
C ALA A 75 -8.82 5.09 -7.34
N LEU A 76 -8.29 6.30 -7.21
CA LEU A 76 -8.64 7.17 -6.08
C LEU A 76 -10.09 7.69 -6.15
N TRP A 77 -10.69 7.75 -7.33
CA TRP A 77 -12.09 8.14 -7.47
C TRP A 77 -13.01 7.06 -6.89
N TYR A 78 -12.83 5.80 -7.28
CA TYR A 78 -13.60 4.67 -6.74
C TYR A 78 -13.38 4.51 -5.23
N THR A 79 -12.15 4.70 -4.76
CA THR A 79 -11.83 4.67 -3.33
C THR A 79 -12.58 5.76 -2.57
N ALA A 80 -12.53 7.00 -3.05
CA ALA A 80 -13.24 8.12 -2.44
C ALA A 80 -14.77 7.91 -2.48
N GLN A 81 -15.30 7.32 -3.56
CA GLN A 81 -16.71 6.96 -3.66
C GLN A 81 -17.11 5.95 -2.60
N ALA A 82 -16.34 4.86 -2.41
CA ALA A 82 -16.62 3.86 -1.38
C ALA A 82 -16.59 4.46 0.03
N ILE A 83 -15.64 5.36 0.30
CA ILE A 83 -15.55 6.07 1.58
C ILE A 83 -16.81 6.92 1.83
N VAL A 84 -17.21 7.74 0.85
CA VAL A 84 -18.34 8.68 1.01
C VAL A 84 -19.68 7.97 1.03
N GLU A 85 -19.92 7.03 0.10
CA GLU A 85 -21.24 6.40 -0.07
C GLU A 85 -21.49 5.28 0.93
N GLN A 86 -20.43 4.56 1.35
CA GLN A 86 -20.57 3.40 2.24
C GLN A 86 -20.09 3.69 3.67
N GLY A 87 -19.45 4.83 3.93
CA GLY A 87 -18.84 5.13 5.21
C GLY A 87 -17.64 4.22 5.53
N ALA A 88 -16.94 3.73 4.49
CA ALA A 88 -15.84 2.80 4.67
C ALA A 88 -14.63 3.47 5.33
N ASP A 89 -14.08 2.84 6.35
CA ASP A 89 -12.82 3.24 7.00
C ASP A 89 -11.63 2.36 6.59
N PHE A 90 -11.92 1.23 5.93
CA PHE A 90 -10.95 0.37 5.25
C PHE A 90 -11.48 -0.03 3.86
N VAL A 91 -10.68 0.17 2.82
CA VAL A 91 -11.05 -0.12 1.42
C VAL A 91 -9.94 -0.92 0.76
N TYR A 92 -10.27 -1.92 -0.03
CA TYR A 92 -9.31 -2.60 -0.90
C TYR A 92 -9.91 -2.88 -2.28
N THR A 93 -9.04 -3.09 -3.26
CA THR A 93 -9.42 -3.28 -4.66
C THR A 93 -8.86 -4.58 -5.23
N ASP A 94 -9.37 -5.01 -6.37
CA ASP A 94 -8.68 -6.00 -7.19
C ASP A 94 -7.41 -5.42 -7.78
N GLU A 95 -6.52 -6.29 -8.25
CA GLU A 95 -5.25 -5.92 -8.85
C GLU A 95 -4.96 -6.71 -10.13
N ALA A 96 -4.05 -6.19 -10.94
CA ALA A 96 -3.54 -6.86 -12.13
C ALA A 96 -2.00 -6.86 -12.11
N THR A 97 -1.40 -7.97 -12.45
CA THR A 97 0.06 -8.06 -12.63
C THR A 97 0.42 -7.80 -14.08
N PHE A 98 1.43 -6.98 -14.34
CA PHE A 98 1.91 -6.68 -15.69
C PHE A 98 3.41 -6.84 -15.83
N GLU A 99 3.88 -7.07 -17.05
CA GLU A 99 5.29 -7.19 -17.40
C GLU A 99 5.71 -6.11 -18.39
N GLY A 100 6.82 -5.42 -18.08
CA GLY A 100 7.36 -4.36 -18.91
C GLY A 100 6.44 -3.14 -19.01
N LYS A 101 5.43 -3.19 -19.89
CA LYS A 101 4.44 -2.11 -20.07
C LYS A 101 3.10 -2.48 -19.45
N VAL A 102 2.38 -1.50 -18.93
CA VAL A 102 1.07 -1.70 -18.25
C VAL A 102 0.00 -2.33 -19.14
N GLU A 103 0.12 -2.19 -20.45
CA GLU A 103 -0.78 -2.84 -21.42
C GLU A 103 -0.56 -4.36 -21.51
N ASN A 104 0.58 -4.88 -21.04
CA ASN A 104 0.89 -6.30 -21.00
C ASN A 104 0.53 -6.92 -19.66
N VAL A 105 -0.78 -6.97 -19.36
CA VAL A 105 -1.29 -7.65 -18.17
C VAL A 105 -1.16 -9.17 -18.36
N VAL A 106 -0.54 -9.83 -17.39
CA VAL A 106 -0.30 -11.29 -17.40
C VAL A 106 -1.19 -12.05 -16.44
N LEU A 107 -1.73 -11.37 -15.41
CA LEU A 107 -2.59 -11.99 -14.40
C LEU A 107 -3.54 -10.96 -13.80
N TYR A 108 -4.78 -11.38 -13.50
CA TYR A 108 -5.72 -10.63 -12.67
C TYR A 108 -5.95 -11.35 -11.36
N HIS A 109 -5.89 -10.62 -10.24
CA HIS A 109 -6.25 -11.09 -8.93
C HIS A 109 -7.61 -10.49 -8.54
N PHE A 110 -8.68 -11.26 -8.77
CA PHE A 110 -10.02 -10.95 -8.30
C PHE A 110 -10.17 -11.43 -6.87
N LYS A 111 -10.52 -10.53 -5.98
CA LYS A 111 -10.58 -10.77 -4.54
C LYS A 111 -12.01 -10.99 -4.11
N PRO A 112 -12.27 -11.79 -3.07
CA PRO A 112 -13.62 -11.88 -2.48
C PRO A 112 -13.92 -10.62 -1.66
N ASP A 113 -15.19 -10.44 -1.32
CA ASP A 113 -15.58 -9.55 -0.22
C ASP A 113 -14.88 -9.98 1.06
N PHE A 114 -14.77 -9.06 2.02
CA PHE A 114 -13.95 -9.29 3.21
C PHE A 114 -14.35 -10.54 3.97
N MET A 115 -13.38 -11.41 4.19
CA MET A 115 -13.49 -12.65 4.94
C MET A 115 -12.26 -12.80 5.84
N LEU A 116 -12.48 -12.69 7.15
CA LEU A 116 -11.40 -12.77 8.14
C LEU A 116 -10.64 -14.09 8.09
N ASP A 117 -11.33 -15.22 7.94
CA ASP A 117 -10.70 -16.54 7.86
C ASP A 117 -9.82 -16.69 6.61
N ASN A 118 -10.21 -16.05 5.50
CA ASN A 118 -9.38 -15.99 4.31
C ASN A 118 -8.15 -15.11 4.55
N LEU A 119 -8.32 -13.95 5.19
CA LEU A 119 -7.18 -13.08 5.53
C LEU A 119 -6.19 -13.79 6.46
N ARG A 120 -6.68 -14.55 7.43
CA ARG A 120 -5.83 -15.37 8.33
C ARG A 120 -5.11 -16.51 7.61
N SER A 121 -5.58 -16.93 6.46
CA SER A 121 -4.97 -18.01 5.68
C SER A 121 -4.01 -17.47 4.62
N ASN A 122 -4.22 -16.25 4.16
CA ASN A 122 -3.49 -15.65 3.04
C ASN A 122 -3.66 -14.12 3.06
N ASN A 123 -2.57 -13.38 2.90
CA ASN A 123 -2.62 -11.93 2.70
C ASN A 123 -3.17 -11.60 1.30
N TYR A 124 -4.48 -11.80 1.09
CA TYR A 124 -5.12 -11.58 -0.22
C TYR A 124 -5.45 -10.12 -0.50
N ILE A 125 -5.43 -9.26 0.53
CA ILE A 125 -5.81 -7.84 0.40
C ILE A 125 -4.76 -7.06 -0.38
N CYS A 126 -3.48 -7.16 -0.01
CA CYS A 126 -2.30 -6.51 -0.63
C CYS A 126 -2.60 -5.10 -1.19
N HIS A 127 -2.77 -4.97 -2.49
CA HIS A 127 -2.88 -3.72 -3.23
C HIS A 127 -4.24 -3.60 -3.95
N LEU A 128 -4.82 -2.44 -4.13
CA LEU A 128 -4.60 -1.20 -3.43
C LEU A 128 -5.34 -1.26 -2.09
N THR A 129 -4.68 -0.94 -1.02
CA THR A 129 -5.31 -0.80 0.30
C THR A 129 -5.35 0.66 0.69
N THR A 130 -6.51 1.10 1.19
CA THR A 130 -6.71 2.45 1.72
C THR A 130 -7.43 2.37 3.07
N PHE A 131 -6.98 3.13 4.05
CA PHE A 131 -7.56 3.15 5.40
C PHE A 131 -7.53 4.56 6.00
N SER A 132 -8.44 4.83 6.95
CA SER A 132 -8.45 6.12 7.64
C SER A 132 -7.31 6.20 8.66
N LYS A 133 -6.76 7.40 8.85
CA LYS A 133 -5.73 7.64 9.89
C LYS A 133 -6.27 7.35 11.29
N VAL A 134 -7.53 7.65 11.54
CA VAL A 134 -8.21 7.34 12.81
C VAL A 134 -8.22 5.82 13.06
N LEU A 135 -8.54 5.03 12.04
CA LEU A 135 -8.49 3.57 12.13
C LEU A 135 -7.08 3.07 12.43
N MET A 136 -6.06 3.64 11.77
CA MET A 136 -4.66 3.28 12.00
C MET A 136 -4.25 3.57 13.47
N GLU A 137 -4.62 4.71 14.01
CA GLU A 137 -4.36 5.05 15.42
C GLU A 137 -5.05 4.07 16.37
N GLN A 138 -6.32 3.73 16.13
CA GLN A 138 -7.09 2.75 16.91
C GLN A 138 -6.50 1.33 16.84
N ALA A 139 -5.85 1.00 15.73
CA ALA A 139 -5.16 -0.28 15.51
C ALA A 139 -3.74 -0.33 16.11
N GLY A 140 -3.34 0.71 16.85
CA GLY A 140 -2.03 0.77 17.52
C GLY A 140 -0.91 1.38 16.67
N GLY A 141 -1.25 2.15 15.64
CA GLY A 141 -0.30 2.89 14.79
C GLY A 141 0.07 2.16 13.49
N GLY A 142 1.13 2.63 12.87
CA GLY A 142 1.59 2.18 11.55
C GLY A 142 2.18 0.77 11.49
N GLU A 143 3.10 0.57 10.56
CA GLU A 143 3.80 -0.71 10.38
C GLU A 143 4.79 -0.98 11.50
N ARG A 144 4.99 -2.25 11.84
CA ARG A 144 5.87 -2.71 12.91
C ARG A 144 7.11 -3.40 12.33
N ALA A 145 8.30 -2.91 12.71
CA ALA A 145 9.58 -3.36 12.15
C ALA A 145 9.89 -4.86 12.43
N GLU A 146 9.35 -5.41 13.52
CA GLU A 146 9.49 -6.84 13.82
C GLU A 146 8.85 -7.76 12.80
N TYR A 147 7.95 -7.23 11.95
CA TYR A 147 7.29 -7.97 10.85
C TYR A 147 7.79 -7.56 9.47
N ASN A 148 8.95 -6.93 9.35
CA ASN A 148 9.54 -6.57 8.05
C ASN A 148 9.55 -7.78 7.09
N GLY A 149 8.99 -7.57 5.89
CA GLY A 149 8.73 -8.61 4.89
C GLY A 149 7.28 -9.10 4.85
N SER A 150 6.49 -8.84 5.92
CA SER A 150 5.04 -9.03 6.01
C SER A 150 4.42 -7.95 6.91
N GLN A 151 5.02 -6.75 6.93
CA GLN A 151 4.61 -5.62 7.76
C GLN A 151 3.23 -5.10 7.38
N ASP A 152 2.90 -5.13 6.09
CA ASP A 152 1.58 -4.81 5.55
C ASP A 152 0.52 -5.81 6.03
N TYR A 153 0.86 -7.09 6.06
CA TYR A 153 -0.04 -8.13 6.55
C TYR A 153 -0.37 -7.97 8.04
N ASP A 154 0.64 -7.71 8.88
CA ASP A 154 0.43 -7.35 10.28
C ASP A 154 -0.48 -6.13 10.43
N LEU A 155 -0.22 -5.09 9.64
CA LEU A 155 -1.04 -3.88 9.65
C LEU A 155 -2.49 -4.18 9.25
N PHE A 156 -2.73 -4.96 8.20
CA PHE A 156 -4.08 -5.28 7.73
C PHE A 156 -4.85 -6.13 8.73
N LEU A 157 -4.21 -7.10 9.38
CA LEU A 157 -4.83 -7.87 10.46
C LEU A 157 -5.33 -6.94 11.58
N ARG A 158 -4.48 -6.03 12.05
CA ARG A 158 -4.84 -5.07 13.10
C ARG A 158 -5.92 -4.07 12.67
N LEU A 159 -5.82 -3.55 11.45
CA LEU A 159 -6.81 -2.60 10.91
C LEU A 159 -8.18 -3.26 10.75
N THR A 160 -8.23 -4.46 10.17
CA THR A 160 -9.50 -5.15 9.91
C THR A 160 -10.22 -5.60 11.18
N GLU A 161 -9.51 -5.82 12.30
CA GLU A 161 -10.11 -6.03 13.62
C GLU A 161 -10.86 -4.81 14.16
N LYS A 162 -10.40 -3.61 13.84
CA LYS A 162 -10.92 -2.35 14.39
C LYS A 162 -11.85 -1.64 13.41
N ALA A 163 -11.79 -1.98 12.13
CA ALA A 163 -12.59 -1.36 11.09
C ALA A 163 -14.09 -1.49 11.36
N GLN A 164 -14.80 -0.39 11.24
CA GLN A 164 -16.26 -0.35 11.36
C GLN A 164 -16.93 -0.74 10.04
N LYS A 165 -16.31 -0.37 8.92
CA LYS A 165 -16.81 -0.68 7.58
C LYS A 165 -15.65 -0.96 6.63
N ILE A 166 -15.54 -2.23 6.24
CA ILE A 166 -14.64 -2.69 5.19
C ILE A 166 -15.39 -2.71 3.87
N ALA A 167 -14.84 -2.09 2.83
CA ALA A 167 -15.39 -2.10 1.48
C ALA A 167 -14.40 -2.74 0.50
N HIS A 168 -14.91 -3.66 -0.31
CA HIS A 168 -14.21 -4.20 -1.48
C HIS A 168 -14.70 -3.50 -2.75
N ILE A 169 -13.78 -3.07 -3.58
CA ILE A 169 -14.07 -2.52 -4.90
C ILE A 169 -13.66 -3.57 -5.94
N PRO A 170 -14.62 -4.26 -6.60
CA PRO A 170 -14.34 -5.37 -7.51
C PRO A 170 -13.86 -4.87 -8.89
N HIS A 171 -12.83 -4.05 -8.89
CA HIS A 171 -12.18 -3.51 -10.08
C HIS A 171 -10.68 -3.60 -9.91
N ALA A 172 -9.96 -4.03 -10.96
CA ALA A 172 -8.50 -4.03 -11.01
C ALA A 172 -7.97 -2.59 -11.14
N LEU A 173 -7.77 -1.93 -10.00
CA LEU A 173 -7.38 -0.51 -9.92
C LEU A 173 -5.90 -0.31 -9.58
N TYR A 174 -5.19 -1.39 -9.31
CA TYR A 174 -3.76 -1.42 -9.04
C TYR A 174 -3.06 -2.32 -10.05
N TYR A 175 -1.98 -1.83 -10.63
CA TYR A 175 -1.15 -2.58 -11.56
C TYR A 175 0.20 -2.87 -10.91
N TRP A 176 0.36 -4.11 -10.48
CA TRP A 176 1.57 -4.62 -9.86
C TRP A 176 2.58 -5.02 -10.92
N ARG A 177 3.78 -4.46 -10.84
CA ARG A 177 4.85 -4.75 -11.78
C ARG A 177 5.53 -6.07 -11.43
N SER A 178 5.44 -7.06 -12.33
CA SER A 178 6.27 -8.26 -12.23
C SER A 178 7.73 -7.92 -12.58
N SER A 179 8.63 -8.22 -11.66
CA SER A 179 10.07 -8.12 -11.90
C SER A 179 10.76 -9.40 -11.45
N PRO A 180 11.89 -9.79 -12.09
CA PRO A 180 12.66 -10.97 -11.69
C PRO A 180 13.15 -10.93 -10.24
N ASN A 181 13.21 -9.73 -9.64
CA ASN A 181 13.65 -9.48 -8.26
C ASN A 181 12.49 -9.33 -7.28
N SER A 182 11.23 -9.48 -7.73
CA SER A 182 10.07 -9.32 -6.84
C SER A 182 10.01 -10.46 -5.82
N THR A 183 9.44 -10.16 -4.63
CA THR A 183 9.27 -11.16 -3.55
C THR A 183 8.42 -12.35 -4.01
N ALA A 184 7.51 -12.13 -4.96
CA ALA A 184 6.64 -13.17 -5.50
C ALA A 184 7.33 -14.13 -6.48
N SER A 185 8.48 -13.76 -7.07
CA SER A 185 9.16 -14.58 -8.08
C SER A 185 10.04 -15.67 -7.48
N ASP A 186 10.55 -15.50 -6.25
CA ASP A 186 11.38 -16.52 -5.58
C ASP A 186 11.11 -16.52 -4.06
N ILE A 187 10.19 -17.38 -3.66
CA ILE A 187 9.81 -17.58 -2.24
C ILE A 187 11.01 -18.16 -1.44
N SER A 188 11.88 -18.95 -2.08
CA SER A 188 13.01 -19.61 -1.40
C SER A 188 14.09 -18.61 -0.95
N ALA A 189 14.24 -17.49 -1.68
CA ALA A 189 15.23 -16.45 -1.38
C ALA A 189 14.79 -15.54 -0.20
N LYS A 190 13.51 -15.59 0.21
CA LYS A 190 12.92 -14.66 1.21
C LYS A 190 12.09 -15.39 2.27
N THR A 191 12.63 -16.48 2.83
CA THR A 191 11.96 -17.25 3.89
C THR A 191 11.59 -16.39 5.11
N TYR A 192 12.35 -15.33 5.37
CA TYR A 192 12.05 -14.38 6.46
C TYR A 192 10.67 -13.73 6.35
N CYS A 193 10.14 -13.54 5.11
CA CYS A 193 8.79 -13.01 4.92
C CYS A 193 7.72 -13.99 5.43
N ILE A 194 7.95 -15.29 5.21
CA ILE A 194 7.05 -16.34 5.71
C ILE A 194 7.06 -16.36 7.24
N ASP A 195 8.26 -16.32 7.84
CA ASP A 195 8.42 -16.31 9.28
C ASP A 195 7.77 -15.08 9.93
N ALA A 196 7.94 -13.90 9.30
CA ALA A 196 7.30 -12.66 9.72
C ALA A 196 5.76 -12.76 9.63
N GLY A 197 5.22 -13.32 8.54
CA GLY A 197 3.78 -13.54 8.37
C GLY A 197 3.20 -14.50 9.40
N ILE A 198 3.91 -15.59 9.70
CA ILE A 198 3.54 -16.54 10.77
C ILE A 198 3.57 -15.84 12.13
N ALA A 199 4.57 -15.00 12.39
CA ALA A 199 4.67 -14.25 13.64
C ALA A 199 3.53 -13.23 13.78
N ALA A 200 3.18 -12.52 12.71
CA ALA A 200 2.05 -11.60 12.67
C ALA A 200 0.72 -12.31 12.99
N LEU A 201 0.48 -13.48 12.36
CA LEU A 201 -0.72 -14.29 12.64
C LEU A 201 -0.78 -14.80 14.09
N LYS A 202 0.36 -15.16 14.69
CA LYS A 202 0.39 -15.62 16.09
C LYS A 202 0.16 -14.49 17.09
N ALA A 203 0.47 -13.26 16.71
CA ALA A 203 0.29 -12.07 17.54
C ALA A 203 -1.13 -11.50 17.46
N HIS A 204 -1.86 -11.82 16.37
CA HIS A 204 -3.25 -11.46 16.14
C HIS A 204 -4.21 -12.47 16.77
#